data_8af33b137d41740d09e2bbb30c9ade7b
#
_entry.id   8af33b137d41740d09e2bbb30c9ade7b
#
_cell.length_a   1.000
_cell.length_b   1.000
_cell.length_c   1.000
_cell.angle_alpha   90.00
_cell.angle_beta   90.00
_cell.angle_gamma   90.00
#
_symmetry.space_group_name_H-M   'P 1'
#
loop_
_entity.id
_entity.type
_entity.pdbx_description
1 polymer ?
#
loop_
_entity_poly.entity_id
_entity_poly.type
_entity_poly.pdbx_seq_one_letter_code
_entity_poly.pdbx_strand_id
1 'polypeptide(L)'
;MPNIKSAKKRVKIIEKKTLRNNMIKSGYKSAVKKFEAAVEAGNKEEAKTLFSEATKKIDQACTKGVIVKNTAARKKSSLSKKLA
;
A
#
# COMPACT_ATOMS: atom_id res chain seq x y z
N MET A 1 19.14 -32.62 -11.17
CA MET A 1 19.06 -31.35 -11.89
C MET A 1 17.67 -30.75 -11.75
N PRO A 2 17.54 -29.48 -11.37
CA PRO A 2 16.24 -28.88 -11.36
C PRO A 2 15.68 -28.83 -12.78
N ASN A 3 14.47 -29.23 -12.92
CA ASN A 3 13.80 -29.27 -14.18
C ASN A 3 13.66 -27.84 -14.73
N ILE A 4 14.23 -27.59 -15.91
CA ILE A 4 14.22 -26.27 -16.54
C ILE A 4 12.80 -25.70 -16.66
N LYS A 5 11.81 -26.56 -16.96
CA LYS A 5 10.41 -26.17 -17.04
C LYS A 5 9.88 -25.66 -15.70
N SER A 6 10.26 -26.30 -14.59
CA SER A 6 9.89 -25.86 -13.24
C SER A 6 10.51 -24.51 -12.89
N ALA A 7 11.78 -24.31 -13.26
CA ALA A 7 12.47 -23.04 -13.02
C ALA A 7 11.81 -21.89 -13.80
N LYS A 8 11.47 -22.09 -15.07
CA LYS A 8 10.75 -21.08 -15.87
C LYS A 8 9.38 -20.74 -15.29
N LYS A 9 8.66 -21.75 -14.81
CA LYS A 9 7.35 -21.55 -14.18
C LYS A 9 7.46 -20.72 -12.90
N ARG A 10 8.49 -20.98 -12.08
CA ARG A 10 8.76 -20.18 -10.86
C ARG A 10 9.06 -18.74 -11.19
N VAL A 11 9.90 -18.49 -12.19
CA VAL A 11 10.26 -17.12 -12.61
C VAL A 11 9.01 -16.34 -13.01
N LYS A 12 8.13 -16.93 -13.82
CA LYS A 12 6.88 -16.29 -14.23
C LYS A 12 5.97 -15.96 -13.04
N ILE A 13 5.85 -16.86 -12.07
CA ILE A 13 5.06 -16.65 -10.86
C ILE A 13 5.64 -15.50 -10.03
N ILE A 14 6.96 -15.45 -9.87
CA ILE A 14 7.65 -14.39 -9.14
C ILE A 14 7.45 -13.04 -9.82
N GLU A 15 7.57 -12.98 -11.14
CA GLU A 15 7.34 -11.75 -11.91
C GLU A 15 5.91 -11.22 -11.74
N LYS A 16 4.91 -12.09 -11.81
CA LYS A 16 3.51 -11.70 -11.60
C LYS A 16 3.27 -11.18 -10.19
N LYS A 17 3.83 -11.83 -9.18
CA LYS A 17 3.72 -11.38 -7.79
C LYS A 17 4.38 -10.03 -7.59
N THR A 18 5.57 -9.84 -8.16
CA THR A 18 6.32 -8.58 -8.06
C THR A 18 5.53 -7.44 -8.70
N LEU A 19 4.98 -7.65 -9.89
CA LEU A 19 4.16 -6.66 -10.57
C LEU A 19 2.93 -6.30 -9.74
N ARG A 20 2.20 -7.29 -9.23
CA ARG A 20 1.03 -7.07 -8.38
C ARG A 20 1.40 -6.29 -7.12
N ASN A 21 2.51 -6.65 -6.47
CA ASN A 21 2.99 -5.97 -5.27
C ASN A 21 3.34 -4.51 -5.55
N ASN A 22 3.98 -4.24 -6.69
CA ASN A 22 4.32 -2.88 -7.11
C ASN A 22 3.07 -2.05 -7.36
N MET A 23 2.05 -2.60 -7.99
CA MET A 23 0.77 -1.92 -8.22
C MET A 23 0.08 -1.58 -6.92
N ILE A 24 0.07 -2.50 -5.96
CA ILE A 24 -0.53 -2.28 -4.64
C ILE A 24 0.24 -1.21 -3.88
N LYS A 25 1.57 -1.26 -3.89
CA LYS A 25 2.43 -0.24 -3.26
C LYS A 25 2.19 1.14 -3.85
N SER A 26 2.12 1.25 -5.17
CA SER A 26 1.82 2.51 -5.86
C SER A 26 0.44 3.04 -5.45
N GLY A 27 -0.55 2.15 -5.35
CA GLY A 27 -1.91 2.50 -4.97
C GLY A 27 -1.97 3.16 -3.60
N TYR A 28 -1.41 2.53 -2.54
CA TYR A 28 -1.49 3.11 -1.21
C TYR A 28 -0.57 4.33 -1.07
N LYS A 29 0.57 4.36 -1.72
CA LYS A 29 1.46 5.52 -1.71
C LYS A 29 0.80 6.74 -2.34
N SER A 30 0.09 6.56 -3.45
CA SER A 30 -0.67 7.63 -4.10
C SER A 30 -1.76 8.16 -3.18
N ALA A 31 -2.48 7.27 -2.51
CA ALA A 31 -3.53 7.65 -1.55
C ALA A 31 -2.95 8.45 -0.38
N VAL A 32 -1.79 8.03 0.14
CA VAL A 32 -1.09 8.74 1.22
C VAL A 32 -0.66 10.14 0.77
N LYS A 33 -0.12 10.27 -0.44
CA LYS A 33 0.29 11.58 -0.99
C LYS A 33 -0.90 12.53 -1.12
N LYS A 34 -2.02 12.03 -1.60
CA LYS A 34 -3.26 12.83 -1.72
C LYS A 34 -3.72 13.30 -0.34
N PHE A 35 -3.67 12.41 0.64
CA PHE A 35 -4.02 12.74 2.02
C PHE A 35 -3.10 13.85 2.58
N GLU A 36 -1.80 13.70 2.42
CA GLU A 36 -0.82 14.68 2.88
C GLU A 36 -1.03 16.04 2.22
N ALA A 37 -1.31 16.05 0.91
CA ALA A 37 -1.59 17.28 0.18
C ALA A 37 -2.85 17.98 0.73
N ALA A 38 -3.90 17.22 1.04
CA ALA A 38 -5.13 17.76 1.61
C ALA A 38 -4.89 18.36 3.01
N VAL A 39 -4.06 17.69 3.82
CA VAL A 39 -3.69 18.18 5.16
C VAL A 39 -2.90 19.50 5.05
N GLU A 40 -1.95 19.57 4.13
CA GLU A 40 -1.16 20.79 3.90
C GLU A 40 -2.02 21.94 3.39
N ALA A 41 -3.02 21.63 2.57
CA ALA A 41 -3.96 22.63 2.05
C ALA A 41 -4.96 23.10 3.11
N GLY A 42 -5.00 22.47 4.29
CA GLY A 42 -5.91 22.82 5.36
C GLY A 42 -7.33 22.30 5.15
N ASN A 43 -7.55 21.39 4.22
CA ASN A 43 -8.85 20.87 3.85
C ASN A 43 -9.20 19.65 4.70
N LYS A 44 -9.65 19.87 5.93
CA LYS A 44 -9.90 18.81 6.91
C LYS A 44 -10.94 17.79 6.47
N GLU A 45 -12.01 18.22 5.81
CA GLU A 45 -13.07 17.31 5.33
C GLU A 45 -12.54 16.36 4.26
N GLU A 46 -11.84 16.91 3.28
CA GLU A 46 -11.22 16.12 2.23
C GLU A 46 -10.14 15.20 2.81
N ALA A 47 -9.36 15.71 3.76
CA ALA A 47 -8.34 14.92 4.45
C ALA A 47 -8.95 13.72 5.18
N LYS A 48 -10.11 13.85 5.81
CA LYS A 48 -10.82 12.74 6.47
C LYS A 48 -11.23 11.66 5.46
N THR A 49 -11.78 12.06 4.32
CA THR A 49 -12.16 11.15 3.26
C THR A 49 -10.94 10.42 2.71
N LEU A 50 -9.89 11.16 2.41
CA LEU A 50 -8.64 10.58 1.90
C LEU A 50 -7.95 9.70 2.95
N PHE A 51 -8.07 10.04 4.23
CA PHE A 51 -7.58 9.22 5.33
C PHE A 51 -8.25 7.85 5.33
N SER A 52 -9.58 7.82 5.20
CA SER A 52 -10.32 6.56 5.10
C SER A 52 -9.87 5.71 3.92
N GLU A 53 -9.70 6.34 2.76
CA GLU A 53 -9.23 5.64 1.55
C GLU A 53 -7.81 5.12 1.71
N ALA A 54 -6.91 5.94 2.25
CA ALA A 54 -5.52 5.54 2.48
C ALA A 54 -5.43 4.38 3.48
N THR A 55 -6.19 4.44 4.57
CA THR A 55 -6.26 3.36 5.56
C THR A 55 -6.76 2.07 4.93
N LYS A 56 -7.81 2.16 4.12
CA LYS A 56 -8.37 1.01 3.42
C LYS A 56 -7.34 0.36 2.50
N LYS A 57 -6.61 1.16 1.73
CA LYS A 57 -5.58 0.65 0.83
C LYS A 57 -4.40 0.04 1.56
N ILE A 58 -4.00 0.63 2.69
CA ILE A 58 -2.95 0.07 3.56
C ILE A 58 -3.40 -1.29 4.11
N ASP A 59 -4.64 -1.39 4.57
CA ASP A 59 -5.21 -2.66 5.06
C ASP A 59 -5.25 -3.72 3.97
N GLN A 60 -5.65 -3.36 2.76
CA GLN A 60 -5.66 -4.27 1.62
C GLN A 60 -4.25 -4.77 1.29
N ALA A 61 -3.26 -3.89 1.31
CA ALA A 61 -1.87 -4.25 1.08
C ALA A 61 -1.36 -5.21 2.15
N CYS A 62 -1.75 -4.99 3.40
CA CYS A 62 -1.42 -5.87 4.52
C CYS A 62 -2.07 -7.25 4.33
N THR A 63 -3.35 -7.30 3.97
CA THR A 63 -4.10 -8.54 3.74
C THR A 63 -3.48 -9.35 2.61
N LYS A 64 -3.00 -8.69 1.57
CA LYS A 64 -2.36 -9.36 0.43
C LYS A 64 -0.89 -9.72 0.68
N GLY A 65 -0.36 -9.37 1.85
CA GLY A 65 1.01 -9.72 2.22
C GLY A 65 2.09 -8.83 1.61
N VAL A 66 1.71 -7.68 1.04
CA VAL A 66 2.66 -6.72 0.46
C VAL A 66 3.43 -5.99 1.57
N ILE A 67 2.73 -5.66 2.65
CA ILE A 67 3.35 -5.04 3.83
C ILE A 67 3.00 -5.86 5.07
N VAL A 68 3.91 -5.85 6.05
CA VAL A 68 3.68 -6.55 7.31
C VAL A 68 2.73 -5.74 8.21
N LYS A 69 2.03 -6.43 9.09
CA LYS A 69 1.04 -5.86 10.00
C LYS A 69 1.59 -4.69 10.83
N ASN A 70 2.80 -4.82 11.32
CA ASN A 70 3.46 -3.78 12.12
C ASN A 70 3.71 -2.51 11.28
N THR A 71 4.14 -2.68 10.04
CA THR A 71 4.35 -1.56 9.11
C THR A 71 3.03 -0.87 8.80
N ALA A 72 1.98 -1.64 8.57
CA ALA A 72 0.63 -1.09 8.32
C ALA A 72 0.15 -0.26 9.51
N ALA A 73 0.31 -0.77 10.72
CA ALA A 73 -0.07 -0.07 11.95
C ALA A 73 0.69 1.25 12.11
N ARG A 74 1.99 1.26 11.84
CA ARG A 74 2.82 2.47 11.90
C ARG A 74 2.36 3.52 10.88
N LYS A 75 2.07 3.11 9.66
CA LYS A 75 1.58 4.00 8.60
C LYS A 75 0.24 4.63 8.97
N LYS A 76 -0.69 3.85 9.46
CA LYS A 76 -2.00 4.33 9.91
C LYS A 76 -1.85 5.32 11.08
N SER A 77 -1.00 4.99 12.05
CA SER A 77 -0.73 5.85 13.20
C SER A 77 -0.14 7.19 12.78
N SER A 78 0.82 7.16 11.85
CA SER A 78 1.44 8.36 11.28
C SER A 78 0.41 9.26 10.59
N LEU A 79 -0.48 8.66 9.79
CA LEU A 79 -1.54 9.40 9.09
C LEU A 79 -2.55 10.00 10.09
N SER A 80 -2.90 9.26 11.13
CA SER A 80 -3.80 9.72 12.18
C SER A 80 -3.22 10.95 12.90
N LYS A 81 -1.94 10.96 13.19
CA LYS A 81 -1.26 12.10 13.80
C LYS A 81 -1.30 13.34 12.92
N LYS A 82 -1.14 13.17 11.62
CA LYS A 82 -1.22 14.27 10.64
C LYS A 82 -2.63 14.84 10.55
N LEU A 83 -3.64 13.99 10.68
CA LEU A 83 -5.04 14.40 10.64
C LEU A 83 -5.43 15.19 11.90
N ALA A 84 -4.89 14.79 13.02
CA ALA A 84 -5.11 15.49 14.29
C ALA A 84 -4.30 16.78 14.33
#